data_c6874cc7fcb5760583fa40ccd1cfea18
#
_entry.id   c6874cc7fcb5760583fa40ccd1cfea18
#
_cell.length_a   1.000
_cell.length_b   1.000
_cell.length_c   1.000
_cell.angle_alpha   90.00
_cell.angle_beta   90.00
_cell.angle_gamma   90.00
#
_symmetry.space_group_name_H-M   'P 1'
#
loop_
_entity.id
_entity.type
_entity.pdbx_description
1 polymer ?
#
loop_
_entity_poly.entity_id
_entity_poly.type
_entity_poly.pdbx_seq_one_letter_code
_entity_poly.pdbx_strand_id
1 'polypeptide(L)'
;METIQAIILGIVQGLTEFLPVSSSGHLQLAKELLGVDPEVGGLTFDLTLHAATVLSTIVVLWSEIKRLVVGLFSKRFNAEQAYVLKIILSMIPVVIVGFTLEPFLQSLVEDLPNHGILLLVGAMLLVTAILLTFAYYAKPRHKETISYRDAFIIGLAQAVATLPGLSRSGTTIATGLILGNRKESVAQFSFLMVLAPILGKMVLDLMSGELAAQSIGTAP
;
A
#
# COMPACT_ATOMS: atom_id res chain seq x y z
N MET A 1 -17.29 -10.89 -14.61
CA MET A 1 -17.70 -10.16 -13.39
C MET A 1 -18.89 -9.26 -13.71
N GLU A 2 -19.95 -9.34 -12.94
CA GLU A 2 -21.12 -8.50 -13.14
C GLU A 2 -20.86 -7.05 -12.72
N THR A 3 -21.56 -6.09 -13.33
CA THR A 3 -21.39 -4.66 -13.03
C THR A 3 -21.61 -4.33 -11.55
N ILE A 4 -22.58 -5.01 -10.91
CA ILE A 4 -22.87 -4.80 -9.48
C ILE A 4 -21.72 -5.27 -8.61
N GLN A 5 -21.11 -6.43 -8.91
CA GLN A 5 -19.94 -6.94 -8.20
C GLN A 5 -18.76 -5.95 -8.32
N ALA A 6 -18.51 -5.42 -9.53
CA ALA A 6 -17.46 -4.42 -9.76
C ALA A 6 -17.68 -3.14 -8.93
N ILE A 7 -18.90 -2.65 -8.88
CA ILE A 7 -19.25 -1.45 -8.08
C ILE A 7 -19.02 -1.72 -6.58
N ILE A 8 -19.48 -2.86 -6.07
CA ILE A 8 -19.29 -3.22 -4.65
C ILE A 8 -17.80 -3.33 -4.32
N LEU A 9 -17.01 -4.02 -5.15
CA LEU A 9 -15.57 -4.14 -4.96
C LEU A 9 -14.85 -2.79 -5.04
N GLY A 10 -15.28 -1.90 -5.94
CA GLY A 10 -14.77 -0.53 -6.02
C GLY A 10 -15.06 0.29 -4.75
N ILE A 11 -16.24 0.14 -4.16
CA ILE A 11 -16.60 0.79 -2.89
C ILE A 11 -15.75 0.21 -1.75
N VAL A 12 -15.61 -1.13 -1.68
CA VAL A 12 -14.75 -1.79 -0.67
C VAL A 12 -13.34 -1.27 -0.78
N GLN A 13 -12.75 -1.24 -1.97
CA GLN A 13 -11.41 -0.71 -2.20
C GLN A 13 -11.30 0.74 -1.74
N GLY A 14 -12.19 1.62 -2.20
CA GLY A 14 -12.14 3.05 -1.89
C GLY A 14 -12.27 3.34 -0.39
N LEU A 15 -13.04 2.57 0.34
CA LEU A 15 -13.19 2.73 1.80
C LEU A 15 -11.99 2.16 2.56
N THR A 16 -11.50 0.99 2.17
CA THR A 16 -10.49 0.25 2.95
C THR A 16 -9.04 0.64 2.61
N GLU A 17 -8.78 1.25 1.46
CA GLU A 17 -7.45 1.73 1.10
C GLU A 17 -6.99 2.91 1.97
N PHE A 18 -7.89 3.86 2.23
CA PHE A 18 -7.58 5.03 3.05
C PHE A 18 -7.73 4.78 4.56
N LEU A 19 -8.49 3.78 4.93
CA LEU A 19 -8.52 3.25 6.28
C LEU A 19 -7.34 2.27 6.47
N PRO A 20 -6.67 2.28 7.62
CA PRO A 20 -5.51 1.42 7.85
C PRO A 20 -5.90 -0.04 8.16
N VAL A 21 -6.80 -0.64 7.35
CA VAL A 21 -7.45 -1.94 7.64
C VAL A 21 -7.20 -3.02 6.59
N SER A 22 -6.31 -2.80 5.62
CA SER A 22 -5.97 -3.73 4.53
C SER A 22 -7.06 -3.85 3.44
N SER A 23 -6.93 -3.03 2.40
CA SER A 23 -7.81 -3.11 1.22
C SER A 23 -7.68 -4.45 0.49
N SER A 24 -6.47 -4.97 0.30
CA SER A 24 -6.24 -6.27 -0.33
C SER A 24 -6.92 -7.41 0.42
N GLY A 25 -6.85 -7.42 1.76
CA GLY A 25 -7.55 -8.42 2.56
C GLY A 25 -9.06 -8.34 2.43
N HIS A 26 -9.62 -7.12 2.48
CA HIS A 26 -11.06 -6.90 2.32
C HIS A 26 -11.55 -7.22 0.91
N LEU A 27 -10.76 -6.89 -0.13
CA LEU A 27 -11.09 -7.27 -1.51
C LEU A 27 -11.13 -8.78 -1.69
N GLN A 28 -10.14 -9.51 -1.14
CA GLN A 28 -10.11 -10.97 -1.22
C GLN A 28 -11.36 -11.59 -0.56
N LEU A 29 -11.71 -11.12 0.65
CA LEU A 29 -12.93 -11.57 1.34
C LEU A 29 -14.20 -11.20 0.57
N ALA A 30 -14.28 -9.99 0.01
CA ALA A 30 -15.43 -9.53 -0.76
C ALA A 30 -15.58 -10.31 -2.07
N LYS A 31 -14.49 -10.62 -2.78
CA LYS A 31 -14.51 -11.46 -3.99
C LYS A 31 -15.07 -12.85 -3.69
N GLU A 32 -14.62 -13.47 -2.61
CA GLU A 32 -15.13 -14.78 -2.17
C GLU A 32 -16.62 -14.74 -1.81
N LEU A 33 -17.04 -13.75 -1.01
CA LEU A 33 -18.46 -13.59 -0.60
C LEU A 33 -19.40 -13.30 -1.78
N LEU A 34 -18.91 -12.61 -2.80
CA LEU A 34 -19.67 -12.29 -4.00
C LEU A 34 -19.62 -13.39 -5.06
N GLY A 35 -18.86 -14.47 -4.83
CA GLY A 35 -18.66 -15.55 -5.80
C GLY A 35 -18.02 -15.05 -7.10
N VAL A 36 -17.08 -14.09 -7.01
CA VAL A 36 -16.37 -13.58 -8.18
C VAL A 36 -15.31 -14.59 -8.60
N ASP A 37 -15.41 -15.03 -9.86
CA ASP A 37 -14.42 -15.93 -10.45
C ASP A 37 -13.03 -15.28 -10.41
N PRO A 38 -12.00 -15.94 -9.86
CA PRO A 38 -10.63 -15.45 -9.81
C PRO A 38 -10.07 -15.04 -11.18
N GLU A 39 -10.46 -15.75 -12.25
CA GLU A 39 -10.01 -15.45 -13.61
C GLU A 39 -10.62 -14.15 -14.15
N VAL A 40 -11.86 -13.86 -13.78
CA VAL A 40 -12.62 -12.69 -14.25
C VAL A 40 -12.38 -11.45 -13.39
N GLY A 41 -12.13 -11.64 -12.10
CA GLY A 41 -11.76 -10.57 -11.15
C GLY A 41 -10.27 -10.32 -11.05
N GLY A 42 -9.49 -10.67 -12.08
CA GLY A 42 -8.05 -10.80 -12.07
C GLY A 42 -7.26 -9.49 -12.04
N LEU A 43 -5.97 -9.61 -12.40
CA LEU A 43 -4.94 -8.58 -12.30
C LEU A 43 -5.36 -7.21 -12.89
N THR A 44 -6.03 -7.20 -14.05
CA THR A 44 -6.45 -5.95 -14.72
C THR A 44 -7.45 -5.14 -13.89
N PHE A 45 -8.41 -5.83 -13.23
CA PHE A 45 -9.38 -5.16 -12.36
C PHE A 45 -8.70 -4.59 -11.10
N ASP A 46 -7.84 -5.37 -10.45
CA ASP A 46 -7.11 -4.95 -9.27
C ASP A 46 -6.16 -3.77 -9.60
N LEU A 47 -5.48 -3.81 -10.75
CA LEU A 47 -4.67 -2.68 -11.24
C LEU A 47 -5.51 -1.42 -11.46
N THR A 48 -6.71 -1.57 -12.03
CA THR A 48 -7.63 -0.43 -12.24
C THR A 48 -8.05 0.20 -10.91
N LEU A 49 -8.37 -0.63 -9.91
CA LEU A 49 -8.72 -0.17 -8.56
C LEU A 49 -7.53 0.56 -7.90
N HIS A 50 -6.33 0.00 -8.00
CA HIS A 50 -5.12 0.65 -7.47
C HIS A 50 -4.80 1.95 -8.21
N ALA A 51 -4.95 2.00 -9.53
CA ALA A 51 -4.78 3.23 -10.31
C ALA A 51 -5.77 4.32 -9.87
N ALA A 52 -7.03 3.97 -9.64
CA ALA A 52 -8.04 4.91 -9.15
C ALA A 52 -7.69 5.45 -7.76
N THR A 53 -7.21 4.60 -6.84
CA THR A 53 -6.78 5.03 -5.51
C THR A 53 -5.51 5.89 -5.53
N VAL A 54 -4.56 5.61 -6.43
CA VAL A 54 -3.39 6.47 -6.67
C VAL A 54 -3.81 7.85 -7.16
N LEU A 55 -4.70 7.92 -8.15
CA LEU A 55 -5.22 9.19 -8.67
C LEU A 55 -5.94 9.97 -7.56
N SER A 56 -6.79 9.31 -6.77
CA SER A 56 -7.47 9.91 -5.62
C SER A 56 -6.46 10.46 -4.60
N THR A 57 -5.43 9.71 -4.26
CA THR A 57 -4.36 10.14 -3.35
C THR A 57 -3.61 11.36 -3.90
N ILE A 58 -3.28 11.37 -5.20
CA ILE A 58 -2.63 12.51 -5.86
C ILE A 58 -3.52 13.76 -5.78
N VAL A 59 -4.82 13.62 -6.04
CA VAL A 59 -5.77 14.74 -5.97
C VAL A 59 -5.87 15.29 -4.55
N VAL A 60 -6.05 14.44 -3.55
CA VAL A 60 -6.18 14.84 -2.14
C VAL A 60 -4.89 15.47 -1.60
N LEU A 61 -3.73 14.90 -1.95
CA LEU A 61 -2.43 15.40 -1.51
C LEU A 61 -1.75 16.33 -2.51
N TRP A 62 -2.49 16.87 -3.50
CA TRP A 62 -1.94 17.68 -4.57
C TRP A 62 -1.11 18.87 -4.08
N SER A 63 -1.59 19.59 -3.07
CA SER A 63 -0.87 20.72 -2.48
C SER A 63 0.48 20.31 -1.91
N GLU A 64 0.55 19.18 -1.22
CA GLU A 64 1.78 18.63 -0.64
C GLU A 64 2.74 18.12 -1.72
N ILE A 65 2.23 17.36 -2.69
CA ILE A 65 3.03 16.88 -3.82
C ILE A 65 3.62 18.06 -4.59
N LYS A 66 2.81 19.07 -4.92
CA LYS A 66 3.28 20.27 -5.60
C LYS A 66 4.35 20.99 -4.78
N ARG A 67 4.16 21.17 -3.46
CA ARG A 67 5.14 21.77 -2.57
C ARG A 67 6.47 21.02 -2.61
N LEU A 68 6.44 19.68 -2.49
CA LEU A 68 7.63 18.84 -2.52
C LEU A 68 8.34 18.92 -3.87
N VAL A 69 7.59 18.82 -4.97
CA VAL A 69 8.16 18.89 -6.33
C VAL A 69 8.83 20.25 -6.57
N VAL A 70 8.17 21.35 -6.26
CA VAL A 70 8.74 22.71 -6.40
C VAL A 70 9.97 22.87 -5.50
N GLY A 71 9.91 22.39 -4.26
CA GLY A 71 11.01 22.44 -3.32
C GLY A 71 12.25 21.66 -3.76
N LEU A 72 12.10 20.58 -4.53
CA LEU A 72 13.23 19.80 -5.07
C LEU A 72 14.16 20.63 -5.97
N PHE A 73 13.62 21.60 -6.71
CA PHE A 73 14.40 22.43 -7.62
C PHE A 73 15.06 23.63 -6.94
N SER A 74 14.98 23.73 -5.60
CA SER A 74 15.67 24.79 -4.87
C SER A 74 17.19 24.57 -4.91
N LYS A 75 17.94 25.68 -5.10
CA LYS A 75 19.42 25.65 -5.10
C LYS A 75 20.04 25.44 -3.73
N ARG A 76 19.27 25.68 -2.65
CA ARG A 76 19.72 25.46 -1.26
C ARG A 76 18.95 24.32 -0.66
N PHE A 77 19.65 23.46 0.08
CA PHE A 77 19.02 22.37 0.81
C PHE A 77 17.92 22.90 1.75
N ASN A 78 16.70 22.35 1.59
CA ASN A 78 15.51 22.81 2.29
C ASN A 78 14.75 21.64 2.96
N ALA A 79 13.65 21.96 3.65
CA ALA A 79 12.84 20.99 4.36
C ALA A 79 12.15 19.99 3.40
N GLU A 80 11.77 20.42 2.20
CA GLU A 80 11.14 19.60 1.16
C GLU A 80 12.11 18.54 0.64
N GLN A 81 13.35 18.92 0.34
CA GLN A 81 14.41 17.99 -0.07
C GLN A 81 14.71 16.99 1.04
N ALA A 82 14.80 17.44 2.30
CA ALA A 82 14.98 16.55 3.44
C ALA A 82 13.81 15.58 3.60
N TYR A 83 12.57 16.02 3.32
CA TYR A 83 11.39 15.17 3.38
C TYR A 83 11.39 14.10 2.28
N VAL A 84 11.71 14.48 1.05
CA VAL A 84 11.84 13.54 -0.08
C VAL A 84 12.95 12.53 0.17
N LEU A 85 14.11 12.95 0.72
CA LEU A 85 15.18 12.02 1.12
C LEU A 85 14.71 11.00 2.17
N LYS A 86 13.84 11.38 3.10
CA LYS A 86 13.24 10.44 4.06
C LYS A 86 12.32 9.45 3.39
N ILE A 87 11.53 9.87 2.39
CA ILE A 87 10.73 8.95 1.57
C ILE A 87 11.64 7.98 0.82
N ILE A 88 12.68 8.46 0.15
CA ILE A 88 13.65 7.60 -0.55
C ILE A 88 14.30 6.61 0.40
N LEU A 89 14.74 7.07 1.57
CA LEU A 89 15.34 6.21 2.60
C LEU A 89 14.36 5.11 3.06
N SER A 90 13.08 5.44 3.20
CA SER A 90 12.05 4.47 3.58
C SER A 90 11.74 3.45 2.49
N MET A 91 12.08 3.76 1.21
CA MET A 91 11.92 2.83 0.10
C MET A 91 12.99 1.75 0.04
N ILE A 92 14.19 1.98 0.60
CA ILE A 92 15.31 1.04 0.52
C ILE A 92 14.92 -0.36 1.04
N PRO A 93 14.35 -0.53 2.25
CA PRO A 93 13.93 -1.85 2.73
C PRO A 93 12.85 -2.48 1.84
N VAL A 94 11.91 -1.68 1.33
CA VAL A 94 10.81 -2.16 0.47
C VAL A 94 11.35 -2.71 -0.85
N VAL A 95 12.29 -1.99 -1.48
CA VAL A 95 12.93 -2.42 -2.73
C VAL A 95 13.72 -3.72 -2.51
N ILE A 96 14.50 -3.80 -1.42
CA ILE A 96 15.25 -5.01 -1.11
C ILE A 96 14.29 -6.21 -0.95
N VAL A 97 13.24 -6.07 -0.14
CA VAL A 97 12.28 -7.16 0.11
C VAL A 97 11.49 -7.48 -1.17
N GLY A 98 11.07 -6.47 -1.94
CA GLY A 98 10.34 -6.66 -3.20
C GLY A 98 11.13 -7.47 -4.23
N PHE A 99 12.45 -7.25 -4.35
CA PHE A 99 13.27 -8.01 -5.30
C PHE A 99 13.80 -9.35 -4.77
N THR A 100 13.87 -9.54 -3.44
CA THR A 100 14.50 -10.74 -2.87
C THR A 100 13.48 -11.70 -2.27
N LEU A 101 12.54 -11.20 -1.49
CA LEU A 101 11.64 -12.02 -0.67
C LEU A 101 10.22 -12.12 -1.26
N GLU A 102 9.75 -11.09 -1.95
CA GLU A 102 8.38 -11.06 -2.50
C GLU A 102 8.14 -12.21 -3.50
N PRO A 103 9.03 -12.55 -4.45
CA PRO A 103 8.82 -13.69 -5.36
C PRO A 103 8.70 -15.02 -4.61
N PHE A 104 9.48 -15.21 -3.55
CA PHE A 104 9.40 -16.40 -2.70
C PHE A 104 8.10 -16.45 -1.89
N LEU A 105 7.65 -15.30 -1.34
CA LEU A 105 6.39 -15.23 -0.62
C LEU A 105 5.19 -15.45 -1.55
N GLN A 106 5.25 -14.95 -2.78
CA GLN A 106 4.21 -15.16 -3.78
C GLN A 106 4.09 -16.65 -4.14
N SER A 107 5.20 -17.33 -4.40
CA SER A 107 5.16 -18.78 -4.68
C SER A 107 4.57 -19.58 -3.53
N LEU A 108 4.89 -19.23 -2.27
CA LEU A 108 4.29 -19.89 -1.10
C LEU A 108 2.78 -19.66 -0.99
N VAL A 109 2.30 -18.47 -1.37
CA VAL A 109 0.87 -18.12 -1.33
C VAL A 109 0.12 -18.79 -2.48
N GLU A 110 0.70 -18.85 -3.68
CA GLU A 110 0.12 -19.50 -4.86
C GLU A 110 -0.07 -21.01 -4.65
N ASP A 111 0.81 -21.64 -3.89
CA ASP A 111 0.70 -23.07 -3.52
C ASP A 111 -0.40 -23.35 -2.47
N LEU A 112 -0.97 -22.31 -1.84
CA LEU A 112 -2.02 -22.48 -0.85
C LEU A 112 -3.40 -22.70 -1.52
N PRO A 113 -4.21 -23.64 -1.02
CA PRO A 113 -5.61 -23.74 -1.43
C PRO A 113 -6.39 -22.47 -1.00
N ASN A 114 -7.49 -22.15 -1.70
CA ASN A 114 -8.27 -20.93 -1.45
C ASN A 114 -8.59 -20.70 0.03
N HIS A 115 -8.99 -21.74 0.77
CA HIS A 115 -9.22 -21.64 2.21
C HIS A 115 -7.95 -21.30 3.02
N GLY A 116 -6.78 -21.75 2.57
CA GLY A 116 -5.49 -21.42 3.17
C GLY A 116 -5.15 -19.94 2.99
N ILE A 117 -5.42 -19.37 1.80
CA ILE A 117 -5.25 -17.95 1.52
C ILE A 117 -6.18 -17.11 2.41
N LEU A 118 -7.44 -17.51 2.55
CA LEU A 118 -8.40 -16.80 3.41
C LEU A 118 -8.01 -16.84 4.89
N LEU A 119 -7.49 -17.96 5.37
CA LEU A 119 -6.96 -18.08 6.73
C LEU A 119 -5.74 -17.19 6.95
N LEU A 120 -4.81 -17.14 5.99
CA LEU A 120 -3.65 -16.27 6.02
C LEU A 120 -4.08 -14.80 6.07
N VAL A 121 -4.98 -14.39 5.18
CA VAL A 121 -5.54 -13.04 5.15
C VAL A 121 -6.21 -12.69 6.47
N GLY A 122 -7.05 -13.57 7.01
CA GLY A 122 -7.70 -13.39 8.31
C GLY A 122 -6.70 -13.22 9.45
N ALA A 123 -5.64 -14.04 9.49
CA ALA A 123 -4.58 -13.93 10.48
C ALA A 123 -3.83 -12.58 10.35
N MET A 124 -3.54 -12.13 9.14
CA MET A 124 -2.86 -10.86 8.89
C MET A 124 -3.74 -9.65 9.22
N LEU A 125 -5.05 -9.75 9.03
CA LEU A 125 -6.01 -8.74 9.50
C LEU A 125 -6.01 -8.63 11.04
N LEU A 126 -5.93 -9.76 11.75
CA LEU A 126 -5.78 -9.76 13.22
C LEU A 126 -4.45 -9.12 13.64
N VAL A 127 -3.35 -9.41 12.96
CA VAL A 127 -2.05 -8.73 13.22
C VAL A 127 -2.18 -7.23 13.02
N THR A 128 -2.83 -6.79 11.94
CA THR A 128 -3.12 -5.35 11.70
C THR A 128 -3.92 -4.75 12.85
N ALA A 129 -4.98 -5.42 13.30
CA ALA A 129 -5.81 -4.95 14.42
C ALA A 129 -5.00 -4.82 15.72
N ILE A 130 -4.12 -5.78 16.01
CA ILE A 130 -3.22 -5.75 17.16
C ILE A 130 -2.25 -4.55 17.06
N LEU A 131 -1.63 -4.34 15.91
CA LEU A 131 -0.71 -3.20 15.69
C LEU A 131 -1.43 -1.86 15.88
N LEU A 132 -2.63 -1.71 15.32
CA LEU A 132 -3.44 -0.50 15.49
C LEU A 132 -3.87 -0.29 16.93
N THR A 133 -4.17 -1.37 17.66
CA THR A 133 -4.50 -1.31 19.09
C THR A 133 -3.30 -0.81 19.89
N PHE A 134 -2.10 -1.34 19.66
CA PHE A 134 -0.88 -0.82 20.29
C PHE A 134 -0.62 0.64 19.93
N ALA A 135 -0.83 1.04 18.68
CA ALA A 135 -0.67 2.42 18.25
C ALA A 135 -1.70 3.36 18.92
N TYR A 136 -2.92 2.91 19.13
CA TYR A 136 -3.96 3.67 19.82
C TYR A 136 -3.59 3.98 21.28
N TYR A 137 -3.02 3.01 21.98
CA TYR A 137 -2.57 3.18 23.38
C TYR A 137 -1.15 3.75 23.51
N ALA A 138 -0.43 3.94 22.39
CA ALA A 138 0.90 4.53 22.42
C ALA A 138 0.85 5.98 22.93
N LYS A 139 1.71 6.30 23.89
CA LYS A 139 1.78 7.66 24.44
C LYS A 139 2.33 8.62 23.36
N PRO A 140 1.61 9.70 23.03
CA PRO A 140 2.11 10.70 22.08
C PRO A 140 3.41 11.31 22.61
N ARG A 141 4.48 11.27 21.83
CA ARG A 141 5.74 11.95 22.16
C ARG A 141 5.91 13.28 21.41
N HIS A 142 4.88 13.72 20.68
CA HIS A 142 4.79 15.01 19.99
C HIS A 142 5.98 15.37 19.10
N LYS A 143 6.60 14.37 18.45
CA LYS A 143 7.58 14.66 17.40
C LYS A 143 6.84 15.30 16.22
N GLU A 144 7.09 16.56 15.95
CA GLU A 144 6.43 17.30 14.88
C GLU A 144 6.87 16.84 13.48
N THR A 145 8.11 16.39 13.36
CA THR A 145 8.71 15.96 12.09
C THR A 145 9.27 14.54 12.22
N ILE A 146 9.05 13.74 11.18
CA ILE A 146 9.63 12.40 11.07
C ILE A 146 11.15 12.53 10.92
N SER A 147 11.92 11.83 11.77
CA SER A 147 13.38 11.76 11.64
C SER A 147 13.80 10.78 10.53
N TYR A 148 15.04 10.84 10.07
CA TYR A 148 15.59 9.84 9.13
C TYR A 148 15.55 8.42 9.69
N ARG A 149 15.85 8.27 11.00
CA ARG A 149 15.74 6.98 11.69
C ARG A 149 14.30 6.46 11.70
N ASP A 150 13.33 7.33 12.02
CA ASP A 150 11.93 6.94 12.05
C ASP A 150 11.45 6.58 10.63
N ALA A 151 11.84 7.34 9.60
CA ALA A 151 11.54 7.04 8.21
C ALA A 151 12.06 5.67 7.78
N PHE A 152 13.30 5.32 8.15
CA PHE A 152 13.87 4.01 7.86
C PHE A 152 13.13 2.88 8.56
N ILE A 153 12.78 3.04 9.86
CA ILE A 153 12.01 2.05 10.63
C ILE A 153 10.59 1.87 10.06
N ILE A 154 9.95 2.98 9.66
CA ILE A 154 8.64 2.91 8.96
C ILE A 154 8.79 2.17 7.62
N GLY A 155 9.88 2.37 6.90
CA GLY A 155 10.21 1.64 5.68
C GLY A 155 10.40 0.13 5.91
N LEU A 156 11.07 -0.27 6.98
CA LEU A 156 11.16 -1.69 7.38
C LEU A 156 9.78 -2.27 7.68
N ALA A 157 8.93 -1.54 8.38
CA ALA A 157 7.56 -1.95 8.66
C ALA A 157 6.73 -2.09 7.36
N GLN A 158 6.92 -1.20 6.38
CA GLN A 158 6.30 -1.32 5.06
C GLN A 158 6.79 -2.57 4.31
N ALA A 159 8.08 -2.88 4.39
CA ALA A 159 8.64 -4.06 3.76
C ALA A 159 8.05 -5.37 4.32
N VAL A 160 7.78 -5.44 5.63
CA VAL A 160 7.06 -6.58 6.24
C VAL A 160 5.60 -6.63 5.78
N ALA A 161 4.98 -5.48 5.49
CA ALA A 161 3.58 -5.39 5.07
C ALA A 161 3.35 -5.75 3.58
N THR A 162 4.28 -6.45 2.92
CA THR A 162 4.07 -7.08 1.61
C THR A 162 3.24 -8.36 1.72
N LEU A 163 3.10 -8.93 2.93
CA LEU A 163 2.27 -10.12 3.17
C LEU A 163 0.79 -9.83 2.89
N PRO A 164 0.09 -10.72 2.16
CA PRO A 164 -1.33 -10.57 1.85
C PRO A 164 -2.19 -10.44 3.12
N GLY A 165 -3.07 -9.44 3.15
CA GLY A 165 -3.93 -9.19 4.31
C GLY A 165 -3.31 -8.30 5.39
N LEU A 166 -1.99 -8.14 5.44
CA LEU A 166 -1.35 -7.18 6.34
C LEU A 166 -1.49 -5.76 5.76
N SER A 167 -2.15 -4.88 6.50
CA SER A 167 -2.37 -3.50 6.06
C SER A 167 -1.05 -2.73 5.98
N ARG A 168 -0.66 -2.31 4.78
CA ARG A 168 0.52 -1.48 4.56
C ARG A 168 0.40 -0.14 5.28
N SER A 169 -0.69 0.59 5.06
CA SER A 169 -0.96 1.86 5.75
C SER A 169 -1.13 1.64 7.26
N GLY A 170 -1.81 0.57 7.69
CA GLY A 170 -1.95 0.21 9.10
C GLY A 170 -0.61 -0.01 9.80
N THR A 171 0.27 -0.78 9.18
CA THR A 171 1.58 -1.10 9.73
C THR A 171 2.50 0.13 9.79
N THR A 172 2.55 0.93 8.71
CA THR A 172 3.40 2.14 8.65
C THR A 172 2.91 3.23 9.59
N ILE A 173 1.59 3.47 9.65
CA ILE A 173 1.00 4.45 10.58
C ILE A 173 1.18 3.99 12.03
N ALA A 174 0.87 2.74 12.35
CA ALA A 174 1.05 2.20 13.70
C ALA A 174 2.52 2.34 14.16
N THR A 175 3.47 1.96 13.29
CA THR A 175 4.90 2.08 13.59
C THR A 175 5.30 3.52 13.85
N GLY A 176 4.88 4.46 13.00
CA GLY A 176 5.18 5.87 13.17
C GLY A 176 4.61 6.47 14.47
N LEU A 177 3.40 6.05 14.87
CA LEU A 177 2.76 6.46 16.12
C LEU A 177 3.49 5.88 17.35
N ILE A 178 3.87 4.60 17.31
CA ILE A 178 4.65 3.94 18.37
C ILE A 178 6.01 4.62 18.55
N LEU A 179 6.63 5.08 17.47
CA LEU A 179 7.86 5.89 17.52
C LEU A 179 7.66 7.29 18.09
N GLY A 180 6.40 7.70 18.33
CA GLY A 180 6.04 8.95 18.97
C GLY A 180 5.90 10.14 18.02
N ASN A 181 5.74 9.89 16.74
CA ASN A 181 5.45 10.93 15.74
C ASN A 181 3.97 11.34 15.79
N ARG A 182 3.65 12.58 15.35
CA ARG A 182 2.28 13.09 15.29
C ARG A 182 1.48 12.33 14.23
N LYS A 183 0.20 12.10 14.53
CA LYS A 183 -0.73 11.33 13.69
C LYS A 183 -0.81 11.89 12.26
N GLU A 184 -0.95 13.20 12.14
CA GLU A 184 -1.08 13.89 10.84
C GLU A 184 0.19 13.72 10.01
N SER A 185 1.37 13.89 10.63
CA SER A 185 2.67 13.76 9.97
C SER A 185 2.93 12.32 9.50
N VAL A 186 2.54 11.33 10.32
CA VAL A 186 2.71 9.92 9.97
C VAL A 186 1.75 9.49 8.88
N ALA A 187 0.48 9.90 8.96
CA ALA A 187 -0.51 9.57 7.93
C ALA A 187 -0.09 10.15 6.57
N GLN A 188 0.26 11.43 6.53
CA GLN A 188 0.75 12.08 5.32
C GLN A 188 2.00 11.39 4.76
N PHE A 189 2.98 11.09 5.61
CA PHE A 189 4.19 10.38 5.21
C PHE A 189 3.89 9.00 4.65
N SER A 190 3.02 8.22 5.32
CA SER A 190 2.60 6.90 4.91
C SER A 190 1.94 6.91 3.52
N PHE A 191 1.03 7.86 3.27
CA PHE A 191 0.37 7.96 1.95
C PHE A 191 1.32 8.44 0.84
N LEU A 192 2.23 9.37 1.13
CA LEU A 192 3.21 9.84 0.13
C LEU A 192 4.25 8.78 -0.18
N MET A 193 4.74 8.05 0.83
CA MET A 193 5.75 7.01 0.59
C MET A 193 5.21 5.83 -0.22
N VAL A 194 3.92 5.53 -0.12
CA VAL A 194 3.31 4.41 -0.85
C VAL A 194 3.08 4.71 -2.33
N LEU A 195 2.99 5.98 -2.71
CA LEU A 195 2.84 6.36 -4.12
C LEU A 195 4.01 5.88 -4.99
N ALA A 196 5.24 5.97 -4.46
CA ALA A 196 6.44 5.58 -5.22
C ALA A 196 6.45 4.10 -5.63
N PRO A 197 6.25 3.11 -4.74
CA PRO A 197 6.23 1.70 -5.13
C PRO A 197 5.01 1.34 -5.98
N ILE A 198 3.84 1.94 -5.74
CA ILE A 198 2.65 1.65 -6.58
C ILE A 198 2.88 2.18 -8.00
N LEU A 199 3.32 3.42 -8.14
CA LEU A 199 3.65 3.99 -9.47
C LEU A 199 4.78 3.21 -10.14
N GLY A 200 5.81 2.80 -9.38
CA GLY A 200 6.90 1.97 -9.87
C GLY A 200 6.40 0.62 -10.41
N LYS A 201 5.55 -0.06 -9.67
CA LYS A 201 4.94 -1.32 -10.09
C LYS A 201 4.08 -1.13 -11.35
N MET A 202 3.22 -0.13 -11.36
CA MET A 202 2.38 0.18 -12.55
C MET A 202 3.23 0.42 -13.80
N VAL A 203 4.35 1.14 -13.68
CA VAL A 203 5.26 1.37 -14.81
C VAL A 203 5.91 0.06 -15.25
N LEU A 204 6.35 -0.79 -14.32
CA LEU A 204 6.94 -2.10 -14.64
C LEU A 204 5.91 -3.02 -15.33
N ASP A 205 4.68 -3.10 -14.83
CA ASP A 205 3.60 -3.91 -15.39
C ASP A 205 3.22 -3.43 -16.82
N LEU A 206 3.26 -2.11 -17.07
CA LEU A 206 3.08 -1.55 -18.40
C LEU A 206 4.25 -1.89 -19.35
N MET A 207 5.48 -1.88 -18.83
CA MET A 207 6.68 -2.17 -19.65
C MET A 207 6.88 -3.67 -19.92
N SER A 208 6.46 -4.54 -19.01
CA SER A 208 6.54 -6.01 -19.18
C SER A 208 5.57 -6.55 -20.24
N GLY A 209 4.59 -5.76 -20.65
CA GLY A 209 3.57 -6.16 -21.64
C GLY A 209 2.52 -7.14 -21.10
N GLU A 210 2.52 -7.43 -19.79
CA GLU A 210 1.53 -8.32 -19.16
C GLU A 210 0.09 -7.84 -19.37
N LEU A 211 -0.13 -6.52 -19.40
CA LEU A 211 -1.43 -5.92 -19.73
C LEU A 211 -1.82 -6.16 -21.19
N ALA A 212 -0.85 -6.17 -22.11
CA ALA A 212 -1.10 -6.44 -23.52
C ALA A 212 -1.38 -7.94 -23.77
N ALA A 213 -0.71 -8.84 -23.05
CA ALA A 213 -0.91 -10.28 -23.17
C ALA A 213 -2.31 -10.72 -22.71
N GLN A 214 -2.84 -10.11 -21.64
CA GLN A 214 -4.19 -10.40 -21.13
C GLN A 214 -5.29 -9.80 -22.02
N SER A 215 -5.06 -8.65 -22.66
CA SER A 215 -6.05 -8.06 -23.59
C SER A 215 -6.19 -8.82 -24.92
N ILE A 216 -5.18 -9.60 -25.31
CA ILE A 216 -5.20 -10.43 -26.52
C ILE A 216 -5.85 -11.80 -26.28
N GLY A 217 -5.92 -12.26 -25.02
CA GLY A 217 -6.54 -13.54 -24.64
C GLY A 217 -8.07 -13.53 -24.57
N THR A 218 -8.73 -12.39 -24.81
CA THR A 218 -10.19 -12.23 -24.75
C THR A 218 -10.83 -11.96 -26.12
N ALA A 219 -10.27 -12.45 -27.18
CA ALA A 219 -11.00 -12.54 -28.47
C ALA A 219 -11.70 -13.91 -28.54
N PRO A 220 -13.03 -13.95 -28.84
CA PRO A 220 -13.83 -15.17 -28.92
C PRO A 220 -13.40 -16.10 -30.03
#